data_4a6446ee111dc8a084082c5cd9071b54
#
_entry.id   4a6446ee111dc8a084082c5cd9071b54
#
_cell.length_a   1.000
_cell.length_b   1.000
_cell.length_c   1.000
_cell.angle_alpha   90.00
_cell.angle_beta   90.00
_cell.angle_gamma   90.00
#
_symmetry.space_group_name_H-M   'P 1'
#
loop_
_entity.id
_entity.type
_entity.pdbx_description
1 polymer ?
#
loop_
_entity_poly.entity_id
_entity_poly.type
_entity_poly.pdbx_seq_one_letter_code
_entity_poly.pdbx_strand_id
1 'polypeptide(L)'
;APTNHFLESWGDVEAKKGQYTLMQPTIAPLFNTRQAELSLLMWAGSTAVDATKEQPYYEYLKETWKTTVFANQSEFSSFQAFWDGAVHDGVFNAAKSSASSYTSAEIGSDITKPSSAELEISYFETVQMGNGQYAGNPWLMEMADPVTRTVWGNYLAVPVNFDGVRTMVGFKDLVDGELVELTIGDKKMTLPVIQQFGQMAGTVSLAMGYGRTNAGNTGNNVGVNVNDCLTMGANGPAYYNTSVSVSDKIGKEKDFSCVQYHHTI
;
A
#
# COMPACT_ATOMS: atom_id res chain seq x y z
N ALA A 1 8.37 15.59 -5.10
CA ALA A 1 9.65 15.40 -5.77
C ALA A 1 9.77 13.94 -6.20
N PRO A 2 10.19 13.65 -7.44
CA PRO A 2 10.38 12.27 -7.87
C PRO A 2 11.55 11.64 -7.12
N THR A 3 11.38 10.39 -6.72
CA THR A 3 12.39 9.61 -6.01
C THR A 3 13.16 8.70 -6.96
N ASN A 4 14.33 8.25 -6.55
CA ASN A 4 15.11 7.26 -7.27
C ASN A 4 14.43 5.88 -7.22
N HIS A 5 14.72 5.08 -8.23
CA HIS A 5 14.43 3.65 -8.18
C HIS A 5 15.41 2.96 -7.22
N PHE A 6 15.02 1.81 -6.63
CA PHE A 6 15.90 1.08 -5.71
C PHE A 6 17.22 0.61 -6.36
N LEU A 7 17.25 0.38 -7.70
CA LEU A 7 18.47 0.07 -8.44
C LEU A 7 19.43 1.26 -8.57
N GLU A 8 19.00 2.47 -8.26
CA GLU A 8 19.73 3.73 -8.35
C GLU A 8 20.20 4.25 -6.99
N SER A 9 19.85 3.54 -5.89
CA SER A 9 19.96 4.08 -4.54
C SER A 9 20.72 3.17 -3.61
N TRP A 10 21.48 3.78 -2.69
CA TRP A 10 21.98 3.12 -1.49
C TRP A 10 20.85 3.00 -0.46
N GLY A 11 20.86 1.93 0.30
CA GLY A 11 19.94 1.74 1.40
C GLY A 11 20.39 0.66 2.35
N ASP A 12 19.75 0.61 3.50
CA ASP A 12 19.97 -0.45 4.47
C ASP A 12 18.66 -0.80 5.19
N VAL A 13 18.65 -1.96 5.80
CA VAL A 13 17.57 -2.39 6.68
C VAL A 13 18.07 -3.37 7.73
N GLU A 14 17.62 -3.20 8.97
CA GLU A 14 17.70 -4.19 10.01
C GLU A 14 16.41 -5.01 10.00
N ALA A 15 16.28 -5.95 9.05
CA ALA A 15 15.06 -6.76 8.89
C ALA A 15 14.81 -7.70 10.09
N LYS A 16 15.85 -8.02 10.82
CA LYS A 16 15.84 -8.82 12.04
C LYS A 16 16.89 -8.27 12.97
N LYS A 17 16.60 -8.18 14.27
CA LYS A 17 17.55 -7.63 15.25
C LYS A 17 18.93 -8.26 15.11
N GLY A 18 19.92 -7.41 14.85
CA GLY A 18 21.32 -7.78 14.63
C GLY A 18 21.63 -8.31 13.22
N GLN A 19 20.69 -8.28 12.29
CA GLN A 19 20.93 -8.59 10.89
C GLN A 19 20.76 -7.33 10.06
N TYR A 20 21.86 -6.76 9.63
CA TYR A 20 21.92 -5.54 8.84
C TYR A 20 22.18 -5.89 7.38
N THR A 21 21.38 -5.39 6.49
CA THR A 21 21.55 -5.61 5.05
C THR A 21 21.80 -4.31 4.34
N LEU A 22 22.64 -4.35 3.31
CA LEU A 22 22.97 -3.20 2.45
C LEU A 22 22.39 -3.41 1.05
N MET A 23 21.74 -2.39 0.54
CA MET A 23 21.35 -2.27 -0.85
C MET A 23 22.28 -1.30 -1.55
N GLN A 24 22.87 -1.74 -2.66
CA GLN A 24 23.80 -0.95 -3.47
C GLN A 24 23.14 -0.57 -4.79
N PRO A 25 23.38 0.65 -5.32
CA PRO A 25 22.94 0.99 -6.66
C PRO A 25 23.67 0.14 -7.70
N THR A 26 22.91 -0.42 -8.64
CA THR A 26 23.44 -1.18 -9.79
C THR A 26 23.54 -0.33 -11.04
N ILE A 27 22.83 0.79 -11.08
CA ILE A 27 22.86 1.76 -12.19
C ILE A 27 22.96 3.18 -11.61
N ALA A 28 23.46 4.09 -12.41
CA ALA A 28 23.38 5.52 -12.11
C ALA A 28 21.93 6.01 -12.23
N PRO A 29 21.53 7.09 -11.53
CA PRO A 29 20.22 7.70 -11.68
C PRO A 29 19.94 8.05 -13.15
N LEU A 30 18.81 7.59 -13.68
CA LEU A 30 18.40 7.84 -15.07
C LEU A 30 17.83 9.24 -15.27
N PHE A 31 17.30 9.82 -14.23
CA PHE A 31 16.63 11.12 -14.25
C PHE A 31 17.13 12.02 -13.12
N ASN A 32 16.79 13.28 -13.19
CA ASN A 32 17.09 14.23 -12.12
C ASN A 32 16.13 14.00 -10.94
N THR A 33 16.35 12.88 -10.25
CA THR A 33 15.61 12.44 -9.08
C THR A 33 16.49 12.55 -7.82
N ARG A 34 15.88 12.45 -6.67
CA ARG A 34 16.59 12.40 -5.40
C ARG A 34 15.91 11.42 -4.46
N GLN A 35 16.72 10.59 -3.83
CA GLN A 35 16.28 9.59 -2.87
C GLN A 35 15.36 10.19 -1.80
N ALA A 36 14.31 9.47 -1.42
CA ALA A 36 13.31 9.99 -0.47
C ALA A 36 13.90 10.30 0.89
N GLU A 37 14.75 9.41 1.41
CA GLU A 37 15.41 9.55 2.72
C GLU A 37 16.33 10.77 2.73
N LEU A 38 17.10 10.98 1.67
CA LEU A 38 17.93 12.16 1.51
C LEU A 38 17.09 13.44 1.50
N SER A 39 15.96 13.40 0.78
CA SER A 39 15.04 14.55 0.73
C SER A 39 14.47 14.88 2.08
N LEU A 40 14.07 13.87 2.86
CA LEU A 40 13.54 14.04 4.21
C LEU A 40 14.59 14.59 5.16
N LEU A 41 15.83 14.08 5.13
CA LEU A 41 16.93 14.58 5.94
C LEU A 41 17.26 16.04 5.63
N MET A 42 17.30 16.40 4.34
CA MET A 42 17.55 17.79 3.93
C MET A 42 16.41 18.73 4.34
N TRP A 43 15.16 18.32 4.18
CA TRP A 43 14.01 19.15 4.58
C TRP A 43 13.88 19.29 6.10
N ALA A 44 14.31 18.28 6.84
CA ALA A 44 14.40 18.35 8.29
C ALA A 44 15.57 19.23 8.80
N GLY A 45 16.42 19.73 7.89
CA GLY A 45 17.61 20.51 8.27
C GLY A 45 18.66 19.68 9.02
N SER A 46 18.75 18.37 8.73
CA SER A 46 19.71 17.48 9.38
C SER A 46 21.14 17.88 9.08
N THR A 47 21.94 18.06 10.14
CA THR A 47 23.38 18.31 10.04
C THR A 47 24.21 17.06 9.77
N ALA A 48 23.60 15.89 9.83
CA ALA A 48 24.25 14.61 9.54
C ALA A 48 24.50 14.36 8.04
N VAL A 49 23.87 15.16 7.17
CA VAL A 49 24.02 15.07 5.72
C VAL A 49 24.75 16.30 5.20
N ASP A 50 25.84 16.07 4.50
CA ASP A 50 26.57 17.10 3.75
C ASP A 50 26.12 17.07 2.28
N ALA A 51 25.25 18.00 1.92
CA ALA A 51 24.72 18.13 0.56
C ALA A 51 25.75 18.51 -0.50
N THR A 52 26.97 18.90 -0.09
CA THR A 52 28.07 19.25 -1.02
C THR A 52 28.85 18.04 -1.53
N LYS A 53 28.66 16.88 -0.89
CA LYS A 53 29.28 15.63 -1.31
C LYS A 53 28.68 15.13 -2.63
N GLU A 54 29.49 14.38 -3.37
CA GLU A 54 29.05 13.75 -4.62
C GLU A 54 27.93 12.73 -4.40
N GLN A 55 28.01 11.97 -3.32
CA GLN A 55 27.02 10.99 -2.90
C GLN A 55 26.60 11.22 -1.43
N PRO A 56 25.78 12.26 -1.15
CA PRO A 56 25.48 12.68 0.22
C PRO A 56 24.87 11.58 1.08
N TYR A 57 23.96 10.77 0.53
CA TYR A 57 23.30 9.69 1.26
C TYR A 57 24.24 8.51 1.53
N TYR A 58 25.12 8.18 0.59
CA TYR A 58 26.14 7.14 0.79
C TYR A 58 27.06 7.50 1.96
N GLU A 59 27.55 8.74 2.01
CA GLU A 59 28.42 9.20 3.11
C GLU A 59 27.69 9.18 4.45
N TYR A 60 26.43 9.60 4.46
CA TYR A 60 25.57 9.51 5.64
C TYR A 60 25.39 8.06 6.10
N LEU A 61 25.06 7.15 5.20
CA LEU A 61 24.88 5.73 5.49
C LEU A 61 26.17 5.11 6.05
N LYS A 62 27.29 5.39 5.40
CA LYS A 62 28.61 4.90 5.81
C LYS A 62 28.99 5.38 7.21
N GLU A 63 28.77 6.65 7.52
CA GLU A 63 29.06 7.18 8.87
C GLU A 63 28.08 6.63 9.91
N THR A 64 26.82 6.43 9.55
CA THR A 64 25.85 5.78 10.41
C THR A 64 26.28 4.36 10.76
N TRP A 65 26.68 3.57 9.77
CA TRP A 65 27.19 2.21 10.01
C TRP A 65 28.46 2.18 10.85
N LYS A 66 29.33 3.16 10.67
CA LYS A 66 30.54 3.29 11.48
C LYS A 66 30.24 3.56 12.96
N THR A 67 29.30 4.44 13.23
CA THR A 67 28.97 4.87 14.60
C THR A 67 28.02 3.92 15.32
N THR A 68 27.17 3.18 14.59
CA THR A 68 26.13 2.32 15.18
C THR A 68 26.47 0.83 15.07
N VAL A 69 26.80 0.32 13.89
CA VAL A 69 27.02 -1.11 13.68
C VAL A 69 28.47 -1.50 14.00
N PHE A 70 29.43 -0.83 13.37
CA PHE A 70 30.87 -1.13 13.61
C PHE A 70 31.29 -0.90 15.05
N ALA A 71 30.81 0.16 15.69
CA ALA A 71 31.12 0.45 17.07
C ALA A 71 30.65 -0.61 18.07
N ASN A 72 29.69 -1.45 17.68
CA ASN A 72 29.09 -2.47 18.54
C ASN A 72 29.41 -3.92 18.11
N GLN A 73 30.39 -4.11 17.24
CA GLN A 73 30.87 -5.42 16.82
C GLN A 73 32.34 -5.64 17.26
N SER A 74 32.80 -6.90 17.28
CA SER A 74 34.18 -7.27 17.66
C SER A 74 34.90 -8.15 16.63
N GLU A 75 34.27 -8.39 15.48
CA GLU A 75 34.81 -9.26 14.43
C GLU A 75 35.90 -8.56 13.62
N PHE A 76 35.69 -7.30 13.33
CA PHE A 76 36.62 -6.48 12.52
C PHE A 76 37.34 -5.44 13.38
N SER A 77 38.64 -5.34 13.21
CA SER A 77 39.49 -4.37 13.92
C SER A 77 39.54 -3.00 13.23
N SER A 78 39.21 -2.91 11.96
CA SER A 78 39.17 -1.64 11.21
C SER A 78 37.85 -1.43 10.53
N PHE A 79 37.37 -0.20 10.50
CA PHE A 79 36.12 0.15 9.82
C PHE A 79 36.19 -0.13 8.31
N GLN A 80 37.33 0.08 7.68
CA GLN A 80 37.47 -0.16 6.23
C GLN A 80 37.24 -1.63 5.90
N ALA A 81 37.90 -2.54 6.63
CA ALA A 81 37.71 -3.99 6.40
C ALA A 81 36.26 -4.43 6.68
N PHE A 82 35.66 -3.87 7.73
CA PHE A 82 34.25 -4.10 8.04
C PHE A 82 33.33 -3.63 6.92
N TRP A 83 33.52 -2.39 6.44
CA TRP A 83 32.69 -1.81 5.40
C TRP A 83 32.83 -2.56 4.07
N ASP A 84 34.06 -2.88 3.67
CA ASP A 84 34.31 -3.63 2.43
C ASP A 84 33.69 -5.04 2.47
N GLY A 85 33.77 -5.70 3.63
CA GLY A 85 33.11 -6.98 3.84
C GLY A 85 31.59 -6.87 3.77
N ALA A 86 31.00 -5.90 4.45
CA ALA A 86 29.55 -5.70 4.44
C ALA A 86 29.02 -5.31 3.04
N VAL A 87 29.76 -4.53 2.29
CA VAL A 87 29.45 -4.17 0.90
C VAL A 87 29.55 -5.39 -0.02
N HIS A 88 30.60 -6.21 0.16
CA HIS A 88 30.80 -7.42 -0.65
C HIS A 88 29.69 -8.45 -0.41
N ASP A 89 29.34 -8.71 0.85
CA ASP A 89 28.41 -9.77 1.24
C ASP A 89 26.93 -9.28 1.19
N GLY A 90 26.70 -7.96 1.16
CA GLY A 90 25.39 -7.35 1.23
C GLY A 90 24.69 -7.48 2.59
N VAL A 91 25.34 -8.12 3.55
CA VAL A 91 24.78 -8.41 4.87
C VAL A 91 25.89 -8.45 5.94
N PHE A 92 25.56 -7.94 7.13
CA PHE A 92 26.37 -8.15 8.33
C PHE A 92 25.46 -8.71 9.45
N ASN A 93 25.88 -9.81 10.06
CA ASN A 93 25.18 -10.42 11.19
C ASN A 93 25.96 -10.12 12.48
N ALA A 94 25.46 -9.19 13.28
CA ALA A 94 26.00 -8.92 14.60
C ALA A 94 25.83 -10.17 15.51
N ALA A 95 26.68 -10.26 16.53
CA ALA A 95 26.55 -11.31 17.53
C ALA A 95 25.13 -11.32 18.13
N LYS A 96 24.55 -12.50 18.23
CA LYS A 96 23.17 -12.66 18.73
C LYS A 96 23.06 -12.06 20.15
N SER A 97 22.24 -11.04 20.28
CA SER A 97 21.81 -10.60 21.61
C SER A 97 20.91 -11.66 22.24
N SER A 98 20.94 -11.78 23.56
CA SER A 98 19.99 -12.62 24.29
C SER A 98 18.55 -12.23 23.92
N ALA A 99 17.69 -13.23 23.75
CA ALA A 99 16.27 -12.95 23.51
C ALA A 99 15.69 -12.10 24.65
N SER A 100 14.96 -11.07 24.28
CA SER A 100 14.19 -10.30 25.26
C SER A 100 13.12 -11.23 25.87
N SER A 101 12.95 -11.16 27.18
CA SER A 101 11.81 -11.79 27.83
C SER A 101 10.56 -10.98 27.49
N TYR A 102 9.54 -11.68 27.02
CA TYR A 102 8.22 -11.06 26.79
C TYR A 102 7.34 -11.39 27.99
N THR A 103 6.71 -10.39 28.58
CA THR A 103 5.58 -10.59 29.49
C THR A 103 4.30 -10.57 28.66
N SER A 104 3.39 -11.52 28.93
CA SER A 104 2.05 -11.46 28.33
C SER A 104 1.34 -10.21 28.87
N ALA A 105 0.88 -9.35 27.98
CA ALA A 105 -0.05 -8.30 28.35
C ALA A 105 -1.48 -8.82 28.21
N GLU A 106 -2.36 -8.42 29.12
CA GLU A 106 -3.80 -8.64 28.96
C GLU A 106 -4.31 -7.66 27.88
N ILE A 107 -4.28 -8.10 26.63
CA ILE A 107 -4.68 -7.28 25.48
C ILE A 107 -6.21 -7.11 25.41
N GLY A 108 -6.97 -8.01 26.08
CA GLY A 108 -8.43 -8.05 25.96
C GLY A 108 -9.15 -6.78 26.40
N SER A 109 -8.61 -6.04 27.37
CA SER A 109 -9.19 -4.77 27.85
C SER A 109 -8.94 -3.60 26.88
N ASP A 110 -7.91 -3.70 26.05
CA ASP A 110 -7.48 -2.62 25.14
C ASP A 110 -8.11 -2.76 23.74
N ILE A 111 -8.77 -3.90 23.49
CA ILE A 111 -9.51 -4.14 22.24
C ILE A 111 -10.89 -3.51 22.36
N THR A 112 -11.03 -2.32 21.82
CA THR A 112 -12.36 -1.72 21.65
C THR A 112 -13.12 -2.49 20.58
N LYS A 113 -14.30 -3.04 20.94
CA LYS A 113 -15.18 -3.66 19.96
C LYS A 113 -15.58 -2.60 18.93
N PRO A 114 -15.34 -2.81 17.63
CA PRO A 114 -15.78 -1.86 16.61
C PRO A 114 -17.30 -1.73 16.64
N SER A 115 -17.78 -0.52 16.35
CA SER A 115 -19.20 -0.30 16.09
C SER A 115 -19.62 -1.11 14.86
N SER A 116 -20.77 -1.74 14.92
CA SER A 116 -21.35 -2.43 13.75
C SER A 116 -22.53 -1.63 13.21
N ALA A 117 -22.74 -1.70 11.91
CA ALA A 117 -23.86 -1.10 11.21
C ALA A 117 -24.56 -2.17 10.35
N GLU A 118 -25.72 -1.83 9.83
CA GLU A 118 -26.44 -2.69 8.89
C GLU A 118 -25.66 -2.87 7.58
N LEU A 119 -24.95 -1.82 7.14
CA LEU A 119 -24.05 -1.84 6.00
C LEU A 119 -22.71 -1.22 6.39
N GLU A 120 -21.63 -1.90 6.03
CA GLU A 120 -20.26 -1.46 6.28
C GLU A 120 -19.48 -1.48 4.97
N ILE A 121 -18.50 -0.57 4.83
CA ILE A 121 -17.56 -0.57 3.72
C ILE A 121 -16.16 -0.91 4.20
N SER A 122 -15.47 -1.77 3.45
CA SER A 122 -14.05 -2.07 3.62
C SER A 122 -13.24 -1.51 2.47
N TYR A 123 -12.10 -0.90 2.78
CA TYR A 123 -11.14 -0.41 1.80
C TYR A 123 -9.96 -1.37 1.72
N PHE A 124 -9.48 -1.64 0.52
CA PHE A 124 -8.37 -2.56 0.33
C PHE A 124 -7.44 -2.12 -0.81
N GLU A 125 -6.22 -2.58 -0.76
CA GLU A 125 -5.25 -2.42 -1.83
C GLU A 125 -5.31 -3.62 -2.77
N THR A 126 -5.40 -3.36 -4.07
CA THR A 126 -5.29 -4.42 -5.07
C THR A 126 -3.82 -4.77 -5.33
N VAL A 127 -3.57 -5.98 -5.83
CA VAL A 127 -2.22 -6.44 -6.17
C VAL A 127 -1.55 -5.53 -7.21
N GLN A 128 -2.32 -5.07 -8.18
CA GLN A 128 -1.82 -4.27 -9.30
C GLN A 128 -1.61 -2.80 -8.95
N MET A 129 -2.44 -2.23 -8.09
CA MET A 129 -2.42 -0.79 -7.80
C MET A 129 -1.82 -0.45 -6.45
N GLY A 130 -1.93 -1.34 -5.45
CA GLY A 130 -1.58 -1.02 -4.09
C GLY A 130 -2.30 0.26 -3.63
N ASN A 131 -1.55 1.18 -3.07
CA ASN A 131 -2.06 2.51 -2.70
C ASN A 131 -2.08 3.53 -3.87
N GLY A 132 -1.81 3.07 -5.09
CA GLY A 132 -1.77 3.88 -6.31
C GLY A 132 -0.40 4.40 -6.71
N GLN A 133 0.67 3.91 -6.12
CA GLN A 133 2.04 4.30 -6.48
C GLN A 133 2.38 3.95 -7.94
N TYR A 134 1.71 2.95 -8.52
CA TYR A 134 1.90 2.50 -9.89
C TYR A 134 0.79 2.94 -10.85
N ALA A 135 -0.07 3.87 -10.46
CA ALA A 135 -1.22 4.30 -11.27
C ALA A 135 -0.86 4.85 -12.65
N GLY A 136 0.35 5.30 -12.87
CA GLY A 136 0.86 5.73 -14.19
C GLY A 136 1.28 4.59 -15.12
N ASN A 137 1.26 3.33 -14.67
CA ASN A 137 1.68 2.18 -15.45
C ASN A 137 0.47 1.56 -16.18
N PRO A 138 0.41 1.64 -17.55
CA PRO A 138 -0.71 1.11 -18.31
C PRO A 138 -0.89 -0.40 -18.17
N TRP A 139 0.19 -1.16 -18.09
CA TRP A 139 0.12 -2.62 -17.94
C TRP A 139 -0.50 -3.04 -16.62
N LEU A 140 -0.23 -2.31 -15.54
CA LEU A 140 -0.86 -2.57 -14.24
C LEU A 140 -2.32 -2.11 -14.22
N MET A 141 -2.68 -1.05 -14.97
CA MET A 141 -4.07 -0.66 -15.16
C MET A 141 -4.88 -1.71 -15.95
N GLU A 142 -4.24 -2.40 -16.89
CA GLU A 142 -4.84 -3.50 -17.67
C GLU A 142 -4.81 -4.84 -16.96
N MET A 143 -4.00 -4.99 -15.91
CA MET A 143 -3.92 -6.21 -15.14
C MET A 143 -5.22 -6.43 -14.40
N ALA A 144 -5.88 -7.56 -14.69
CA ALA A 144 -7.14 -7.91 -14.06
C ALA A 144 -6.95 -8.19 -12.56
N ASP A 145 -7.84 -7.66 -11.74
CA ASP A 145 -7.92 -8.03 -10.34
C ASP A 145 -8.16 -9.54 -10.21
N PRO A 146 -7.41 -10.26 -9.37
CA PRO A 146 -7.49 -11.72 -9.30
C PRO A 146 -8.83 -12.24 -8.78
N VAL A 147 -9.61 -11.43 -8.06
CA VAL A 147 -10.91 -11.80 -7.49
C VAL A 147 -12.06 -11.31 -8.37
N THR A 148 -12.11 -9.99 -8.60
CA THR A 148 -13.22 -9.36 -9.36
C THR A 148 -13.02 -9.40 -10.86
N ARG A 149 -11.78 -9.58 -11.34
CA ARG A 149 -11.36 -9.54 -12.75
C ARG A 149 -11.62 -8.20 -13.44
N THR A 150 -11.83 -7.15 -12.67
CA THR A 150 -12.00 -5.79 -13.18
C THR A 150 -10.67 -5.20 -13.60
N VAL A 151 -10.72 -4.29 -14.55
CA VAL A 151 -9.59 -3.50 -15.08
C VAL A 151 -10.01 -2.05 -15.21
N TRP A 152 -9.04 -1.15 -15.32
CA TRP A 152 -9.26 0.26 -15.62
C TRP A 152 -10.21 0.98 -14.66
N GLY A 153 -9.99 0.85 -13.37
CA GLY A 153 -10.74 1.59 -12.36
C GLY A 153 -11.07 0.75 -11.14
N ASN A 154 -11.68 1.39 -10.16
CA ASN A 154 -12.24 0.71 -9.01
C ASN A 154 -13.76 0.68 -9.09
N TYR A 155 -14.32 -0.35 -8.53
CA TYR A 155 -15.73 -0.69 -8.58
C TYR A 155 -16.21 -1.00 -7.17
N LEU A 156 -17.45 -0.67 -6.86
CA LEU A 156 -18.05 -1.09 -5.60
C LEU A 156 -18.38 -2.58 -5.68
N ALA A 157 -17.60 -3.39 -4.97
CA ALA A 157 -17.94 -4.81 -4.84
C ALA A 157 -19.11 -4.97 -3.87
N VAL A 158 -20.16 -5.61 -4.35
CA VAL A 158 -21.39 -5.86 -3.59
C VAL A 158 -21.60 -7.35 -3.37
N PRO A 159 -22.13 -7.76 -2.20
CA PRO A 159 -22.28 -9.17 -1.89
C PRO A 159 -23.35 -9.83 -2.78
N VAL A 160 -23.11 -11.08 -3.16
CA VAL A 160 -24.10 -11.97 -3.77
C VAL A 160 -24.15 -13.23 -2.91
N ASN A 161 -25.32 -13.53 -2.41
CA ASN A 161 -25.55 -14.63 -1.49
C ASN A 161 -26.48 -15.68 -2.12
N PHE A 162 -26.46 -16.88 -1.58
CA PHE A 162 -27.45 -17.91 -1.90
C PHE A 162 -28.49 -17.95 -0.78
N ASP A 163 -29.75 -18.07 -1.15
CA ASP A 163 -30.90 -18.13 -0.23
C ASP A 163 -31.05 -19.49 0.48
N GLY A 164 -30.12 -20.40 0.30
CA GLY A 164 -30.17 -21.77 0.80
C GLY A 164 -30.79 -22.78 -0.13
N VAL A 165 -31.45 -22.35 -1.21
CA VAL A 165 -32.04 -23.17 -2.28
C VAL A 165 -31.34 -23.05 -3.63
N ARG A 166 -30.14 -22.54 -3.64
CA ARG A 166 -29.31 -22.27 -4.82
C ARG A 166 -29.76 -21.10 -5.69
N THR A 167 -30.67 -20.27 -5.21
CA THR A 167 -31.02 -19.02 -5.87
C THR A 167 -30.08 -17.93 -5.43
N MET A 168 -29.50 -17.20 -6.38
CA MET A 168 -28.65 -16.05 -6.07
C MET A 168 -29.52 -14.88 -5.64
N VAL A 169 -29.13 -14.28 -4.52
CA VAL A 169 -29.75 -13.05 -3.99
C VAL A 169 -28.75 -11.93 -4.13
N GLY A 170 -29.01 -11.01 -5.04
CA GLY A 170 -28.17 -9.82 -5.26
C GLY A 170 -28.44 -8.73 -4.21
N PHE A 171 -27.43 -7.91 -3.96
CA PHE A 171 -27.58 -6.70 -3.16
C PHE A 171 -28.36 -5.66 -3.96
N LYS A 172 -29.55 -5.28 -3.49
CA LYS A 172 -30.45 -4.30 -4.16
C LYS A 172 -30.74 -4.59 -5.64
N ASP A 173 -30.70 -5.83 -6.05
CA ASP A 173 -30.87 -6.28 -7.45
C ASP A 173 -29.86 -5.61 -8.44
N LEU A 174 -28.74 -5.10 -7.93
CA LEU A 174 -27.69 -4.50 -8.73
C LEU A 174 -26.89 -5.57 -9.49
N VAL A 175 -26.62 -5.30 -10.76
CA VAL A 175 -25.78 -6.15 -11.62
C VAL A 175 -24.52 -5.42 -12.09
N ASP A 176 -23.56 -6.17 -12.57
CA ASP A 176 -22.25 -5.65 -12.98
C ASP A 176 -22.35 -4.48 -13.97
N GLY A 177 -21.59 -3.44 -13.69
CA GLY A 177 -21.52 -2.22 -14.48
C GLY A 177 -22.67 -1.23 -14.24
N GLU A 178 -23.61 -1.51 -13.35
CA GLU A 178 -24.61 -0.52 -12.97
C GLU A 178 -24.01 0.55 -12.06
N LEU A 179 -24.37 1.79 -12.32
CA LEU A 179 -23.91 2.96 -11.55
C LEU A 179 -24.77 3.17 -10.32
N VAL A 180 -24.12 3.45 -9.21
CA VAL A 180 -24.76 3.85 -7.95
C VAL A 180 -24.10 5.11 -7.39
N GLU A 181 -24.82 5.84 -6.55
CA GLU A 181 -24.25 6.84 -5.66
C GLU A 181 -23.89 6.15 -4.34
N LEU A 182 -22.61 6.13 -4.02
CA LEU A 182 -22.07 5.70 -2.75
C LEU A 182 -21.91 6.92 -1.85
N THR A 183 -22.51 6.89 -0.67
CA THR A 183 -22.37 7.94 0.35
C THR A 183 -21.59 7.36 1.54
N ILE A 184 -20.53 8.05 1.96
CA ILE A 184 -19.69 7.67 3.11
C ILE A 184 -19.54 8.91 3.99
N GLY A 185 -20.24 8.92 5.12
CA GLY A 185 -20.34 10.13 5.94
C GLY A 185 -20.97 11.27 5.14
N ASP A 186 -20.22 12.34 4.92
CA ASP A 186 -20.62 13.51 4.12
C ASP A 186 -20.17 13.45 2.65
N LYS A 187 -19.44 12.43 2.27
CA LYS A 187 -18.87 12.27 0.93
C LYS A 187 -19.77 11.45 0.03
N LYS A 188 -19.90 11.88 -1.21
CA LYS A 188 -20.68 11.22 -2.26
C LYS A 188 -19.81 10.96 -3.48
N MET A 189 -19.94 9.77 -4.04
CA MET A 189 -19.27 9.40 -5.27
C MET A 189 -20.13 8.49 -6.12
N THR A 190 -20.02 8.61 -7.43
CA THR A 190 -20.69 7.73 -8.40
C THR A 190 -19.68 6.74 -8.94
N LEU A 191 -20.01 5.46 -8.91
CA LEU A 191 -19.14 4.39 -9.41
C LEU A 191 -19.96 3.17 -9.83
N PRO A 192 -19.42 2.33 -10.74
CA PRO A 192 -20.07 1.09 -11.10
C PRO A 192 -19.93 0.04 -10.01
N VAL A 193 -20.86 -0.89 -9.97
CA VAL A 193 -20.82 -2.04 -9.06
C VAL A 193 -20.28 -3.28 -9.76
N ILE A 194 -19.77 -4.20 -8.96
CA ILE A 194 -19.50 -5.58 -9.34
C ILE A 194 -20.06 -6.52 -8.29
N GLN A 195 -20.74 -7.56 -8.74
CA GLN A 195 -21.24 -8.62 -7.89
C GLN A 195 -20.07 -9.53 -7.46
N GLN A 196 -19.87 -9.67 -6.17
CA GLN A 196 -18.79 -10.51 -5.66
C GLN A 196 -19.33 -11.67 -4.84
N PHE A 197 -19.09 -12.87 -5.35
CA PHE A 197 -19.38 -14.10 -4.62
C PHE A 197 -18.43 -14.26 -3.43
N GLY A 198 -18.98 -14.76 -2.33
CA GLY A 198 -18.21 -14.97 -1.09
C GLY A 198 -17.98 -13.73 -0.24
N GLN A 199 -18.40 -12.54 -0.69
CA GLN A 199 -18.39 -11.36 0.15
C GLN A 199 -19.49 -11.46 1.21
N MET A 200 -19.19 -11.04 2.43
CA MET A 200 -20.14 -11.13 3.54
C MET A 200 -21.35 -10.22 3.32
N ALA A 201 -22.55 -10.72 3.62
CA ALA A 201 -23.76 -9.90 3.63
C ALA A 201 -23.62 -8.72 4.61
N GLY A 202 -24.14 -7.54 4.24
CA GLY A 202 -23.99 -6.33 5.02
C GLY A 202 -22.63 -5.62 4.83
N THR A 203 -21.77 -6.13 3.94
CA THR A 203 -20.51 -5.46 3.61
C THR A 203 -20.40 -5.15 2.13
N VAL A 204 -19.83 -3.99 1.82
CA VAL A 204 -19.38 -3.62 0.48
C VAL A 204 -17.89 -3.32 0.53
N SER A 205 -17.18 -3.43 -0.58
CA SER A 205 -15.75 -3.14 -0.59
C SER A 205 -15.33 -2.30 -1.78
N LEU A 206 -14.27 -1.51 -1.61
CA LEU A 206 -13.79 -0.56 -2.61
C LEU A 206 -12.27 -0.49 -2.60
N ALA A 207 -11.68 -0.69 -3.77
CA ALA A 207 -10.23 -0.66 -3.94
C ALA A 207 -9.67 0.76 -3.84
N MET A 208 -8.52 0.90 -3.18
CA MET A 208 -7.73 2.12 -3.08
C MET A 208 -6.85 2.32 -4.32
N GLY A 209 -6.22 3.48 -4.40
CA GLY A 209 -5.16 3.77 -5.38
C GLY A 209 -5.62 4.43 -6.67
N TYR A 210 -6.91 4.59 -6.87
CA TYR A 210 -7.55 5.20 -8.04
C TYR A 210 -7.96 6.66 -7.81
N GLY A 211 -8.54 7.31 -8.82
CA GLY A 211 -9.04 8.68 -8.75
C GLY A 211 -7.95 9.75 -8.63
N ARG A 212 -6.74 9.47 -9.11
CA ARG A 212 -5.61 10.40 -9.09
C ARG A 212 -5.72 11.46 -10.17
N THR A 213 -5.17 12.65 -9.90
CA THR A 213 -5.14 13.77 -10.85
C THR A 213 -3.73 14.08 -11.38
N ASN A 214 -2.69 13.47 -10.79
CA ASN A 214 -1.27 13.63 -11.15
C ASN A 214 -0.55 12.28 -11.26
N ALA A 215 -1.14 11.34 -12.00
CA ALA A 215 -0.57 10.01 -12.25
C ALA A 215 -0.17 9.81 -13.72
N GLY A 216 -0.05 10.88 -14.50
CA GLY A 216 0.23 10.82 -15.95
C GLY A 216 -1.01 10.46 -16.77
N ASN A 217 -0.83 10.35 -18.08
CA ASN A 217 -1.95 10.17 -19.01
C ASN A 217 -2.77 8.90 -18.79
N THR A 218 -2.15 7.87 -18.25
CA THR A 218 -2.80 6.58 -18.00
C THR A 218 -3.66 6.59 -16.75
N GLY A 219 -3.15 7.19 -15.66
CA GLY A 219 -3.78 7.08 -14.35
C GLY A 219 -4.65 8.26 -13.94
N ASN A 220 -4.62 9.36 -14.70
CA ASN A 220 -5.41 10.55 -14.34
C ASN A 220 -6.91 10.31 -14.51
N ASN A 221 -7.66 10.61 -13.45
CA ASN A 221 -9.12 10.55 -13.41
C ASN A 221 -9.71 9.15 -13.70
N VAL A 222 -8.93 8.09 -13.47
CA VAL A 222 -9.42 6.71 -13.58
C VAL A 222 -9.98 6.26 -12.24
N GLY A 223 -11.26 5.92 -12.20
CA GLY A 223 -11.97 5.53 -10.97
C GLY A 223 -12.16 6.69 -9.98
N VAL A 224 -12.43 6.36 -8.73
CA VAL A 224 -12.69 7.30 -7.64
C VAL A 224 -11.62 7.26 -6.55
N ASN A 225 -11.33 8.42 -5.95
CA ASN A 225 -10.40 8.52 -4.83
C ASN A 225 -11.11 8.21 -3.51
N VAL A 226 -10.71 7.16 -2.83
CA VAL A 226 -11.26 6.77 -1.52
C VAL A 226 -10.42 7.22 -0.33
N ASN A 227 -9.23 7.77 -0.55
CA ASN A 227 -8.35 8.19 0.56
C ASN A 227 -9.00 9.25 1.44
N ASP A 228 -9.83 10.12 0.85
CA ASP A 228 -10.54 11.15 1.59
C ASP A 228 -11.67 10.60 2.48
N CYS A 229 -12.02 9.33 2.32
CA CYS A 229 -13.02 8.63 3.13
C CYS A 229 -12.41 7.87 4.31
N LEU A 230 -11.08 7.76 4.39
CA LEU A 230 -10.40 7.13 5.51
C LEU A 230 -10.54 7.99 6.76
N THR A 231 -10.85 7.34 7.88
CA THR A 231 -10.84 8.00 9.19
C THR A 231 -9.52 7.73 9.88
N MET A 232 -8.98 8.74 10.57
CA MET A 232 -7.73 8.59 11.32
C MET A 232 -8.05 8.22 12.76
N GLY A 233 -7.61 7.05 13.18
CA GLY A 233 -7.63 6.61 14.58
C GLY A 233 -6.30 6.90 15.28
N ALA A 234 -6.23 6.57 16.56
CA ALA A 234 -5.00 6.73 17.36
C ALA A 234 -3.81 5.91 16.82
N ASN A 235 -4.08 4.79 16.18
CA ASN A 235 -3.07 3.86 15.65
C ASN A 235 -2.88 3.96 14.13
N GLY A 236 -3.45 4.97 13.48
CA GLY A 236 -3.36 5.16 12.03
C GLY A 236 -4.72 5.17 11.32
N PRO A 237 -4.73 5.09 9.99
CA PRO A 237 -5.95 5.11 9.21
C PRO A 237 -6.79 3.85 9.43
N ALA A 238 -8.10 4.02 9.56
CA ALA A 238 -9.05 2.92 9.55
C ALA A 238 -9.48 2.63 8.11
N TYR A 239 -9.29 1.38 7.70
CA TYR A 239 -9.63 0.91 6.34
C TYR A 239 -11.07 0.37 6.26
N TYR A 240 -11.97 0.96 7.01
CA TYR A 240 -13.40 0.66 7.00
C TYR A 240 -14.22 1.89 7.42
N ASN A 241 -15.51 1.87 7.12
CA ASN A 241 -16.46 2.85 7.64
C ASN A 241 -17.83 2.17 7.84
N THR A 242 -18.55 2.61 8.87
CA THR A 242 -19.90 2.14 9.21
C THR A 242 -21.00 3.15 8.87
N SER A 243 -20.62 4.37 8.48
CA SER A 243 -21.55 5.40 8.01
C SER A 243 -21.61 5.40 6.48
N VAL A 244 -22.22 4.36 5.92
CA VAL A 244 -22.26 4.13 4.47
C VAL A 244 -23.67 3.84 4.00
N SER A 245 -24.01 4.38 2.84
CA SER A 245 -25.23 4.01 2.11
C SER A 245 -24.98 3.95 0.61
N VAL A 246 -25.70 3.05 -0.05
CA VAL A 246 -25.65 2.84 -1.49
C VAL A 246 -27.03 3.12 -2.05
N SER A 247 -27.12 3.95 -3.08
CA SER A 247 -28.39 4.23 -3.77
C SER A 247 -28.89 3.01 -4.53
N ASP A 248 -30.12 3.10 -5.03
CA ASP A 248 -30.56 2.26 -6.12
C ASP A 248 -29.79 2.62 -7.40
N LYS A 249 -29.92 1.81 -8.44
CA LYS A 249 -29.35 2.05 -9.76
C LYS A 249 -29.70 3.45 -10.28
N ILE A 250 -28.67 4.21 -10.67
CA ILE A 250 -28.84 5.53 -11.29
C ILE A 250 -28.42 5.56 -12.77
N GLY A 251 -27.79 4.52 -13.28
CA GLY A 251 -27.32 4.43 -14.65
C GLY A 251 -26.57 3.13 -14.93
N LYS A 252 -25.81 3.15 -16.02
CA LYS A 252 -24.90 2.04 -16.39
C LYS A 252 -23.60 2.62 -16.93
N GLU A 253 -22.48 2.08 -16.48
CA GLU A 253 -21.14 2.41 -16.99
C GLU A 253 -21.00 1.87 -18.42
N LYS A 254 -20.62 2.75 -19.35
CA LYS A 254 -20.46 2.36 -20.76
C LYS A 254 -19.17 1.59 -21.00
N ASP A 255 -18.13 1.96 -20.26
CA ASP A 255 -16.77 1.42 -20.40
C ASP A 255 -16.45 0.41 -19.31
N PHE A 256 -17.50 -0.20 -18.69
CA PHE A 256 -17.31 -1.25 -17.70
C PHE A 256 -16.50 -2.40 -18.31
N SER A 257 -15.35 -2.67 -17.72
CA SER A 257 -14.40 -3.66 -18.23
C SER A 257 -14.08 -4.71 -17.19
N CYS A 258 -14.33 -5.95 -17.57
CA CYS A 258 -14.02 -7.14 -16.78
C CYS A 258 -13.45 -8.20 -17.70
N VAL A 259 -12.34 -8.82 -17.32
CA VAL A 259 -11.67 -9.83 -18.13
C VAL A 259 -12.31 -11.18 -17.85
N GLN A 260 -12.85 -11.79 -18.89
CA GLN A 260 -13.33 -13.17 -18.95
C GLN A 260 -14.27 -13.63 -17.82
N TYR A 261 -15.54 -13.69 -18.11
CA TYR A 261 -16.52 -14.40 -17.29
C TYR A 261 -16.51 -15.90 -17.62
N HIS A 262 -16.30 -16.73 -16.59
CA HIS A 262 -16.74 -18.11 -16.64
C HIS A 262 -18.09 -18.18 -15.93
N HIS A 263 -19.14 -18.38 -16.69
CA HIS A 263 -20.44 -18.66 -16.10
C HIS A 263 -20.35 -19.97 -15.32
N THR A 264 -20.87 -19.95 -14.12
CA THR A 264 -21.12 -21.17 -13.35
C THR A 264 -22.06 -22.07 -14.16
N ILE A 265 -21.67 -23.31 -14.32
CA ILE A 265 -22.47 -24.35 -14.93
C ILE A 265 -23.64 -24.72 -14.00
#